data_97640c501f6b2bda7ae092f810a45a75
#
_entry.id   97640c501f6b2bda7ae092f810a45a75
#
_cell.length_a   1.000
_cell.length_b   1.000
_cell.length_c   1.000
_cell.angle_alpha   90.00
_cell.angle_beta   90.00
_cell.angle_gamma   90.00
#
_symmetry.space_group_name_H-M   'P 1'
#
loop_
_entity.id
_entity.type
_entity.pdbx_description
1 polymer ?
#
loop_
_entity_poly.entity_id
_entity_poly.type
_entity_poly.pdbx_seq_one_letter_code
_entity_poly.pdbx_strand_id
1 'polypeptide(L)'
;MIKVSLLFPNSDSMKFDMDYYCNRHIPMLQKKLGTACKRVAVEEGLLGASPGSPPAFAAMGHLYFTCLETFQAAFHAHVTEIMEDLPNYSNVQPTIQISAVKIHRRRARL
;
A
#
# COMPACT_ATOMS: atom_id res chain seq x y z
N MET A 1 0.70 5.49 16.09
CA MET A 1 0.34 4.75 14.87
C MET A 1 1.33 5.04 13.77
N ILE A 2 1.71 4.03 13.03
CA ILE A 2 2.54 4.16 11.84
C ILE A 2 1.75 3.72 10.60
N LYS A 3 2.18 4.23 9.44
CA LYS A 3 1.65 3.85 8.15
C LYS A 3 2.79 3.40 7.24
N VAL A 4 2.62 2.23 6.63
CA VAL A 4 3.54 1.71 5.63
C VAL A 4 2.92 1.95 4.26
N SER A 5 3.59 2.73 3.43
CA SER A 5 3.09 3.10 2.10
C SER A 5 3.92 2.41 1.02
N LEU A 6 3.23 1.73 0.11
CA LEU A 6 3.83 1.12 -1.07
C LEU A 6 3.36 1.92 -2.28
N LEU A 7 4.30 2.61 -2.91
CA LEU A 7 4.02 3.56 -3.97
C LEU A 7 4.57 2.99 -5.28
N PHE A 8 3.69 2.70 -6.23
CA PHE A 8 4.06 2.08 -7.51
C PHE A 8 4.23 3.15 -8.57
N PRO A 9 5.48 3.52 -8.94
CA PRO A 9 5.75 4.59 -9.89
C PRO A 9 5.07 4.37 -11.23
N ASN A 10 4.46 5.43 -11.76
CA ASN A 10 3.82 5.38 -13.06
C ASN A 10 4.83 5.67 -14.17
N SER A 11 4.59 5.05 -15.34
CA SER A 11 5.35 5.29 -16.56
C SER A 11 4.54 4.78 -17.74
N ASP A 12 4.98 5.07 -18.96
CA ASP A 12 4.30 4.60 -20.18
C ASP A 12 4.26 3.07 -20.28
N SER A 13 5.26 2.38 -19.68
CA SER A 13 5.36 0.92 -19.71
C SER A 13 4.79 0.26 -18.45
N MET A 14 4.27 1.04 -17.51
CA MET A 14 3.72 0.53 -16.25
C MET A 14 2.50 -0.35 -16.49
N LYS A 15 2.51 -1.53 -15.88
CA LYS A 15 1.36 -2.44 -15.86
C LYS A 15 1.07 -2.79 -14.42
N PHE A 16 -0.16 -2.55 -13.99
CA PHE A 16 -0.61 -2.84 -12.64
C PHE A 16 -2.01 -3.46 -12.71
N ASP A 17 -2.13 -4.68 -12.19
CA ASP A 17 -3.41 -5.39 -12.13
C ASP A 17 -4.11 -5.05 -10.82
N MET A 18 -4.95 -4.02 -10.86
CA MET A 18 -5.67 -3.54 -9.68
C MET A 18 -6.64 -4.60 -9.14
N ASP A 19 -7.30 -5.36 -10.02
CA ASP A 19 -8.24 -6.40 -9.59
C ASP A 19 -7.52 -7.51 -8.81
N TYR A 20 -6.37 -7.97 -9.30
CA TYR A 20 -5.57 -8.95 -8.60
C TYR A 20 -5.08 -8.39 -7.26
N TYR A 21 -4.58 -7.15 -7.28
CA TYR A 21 -4.05 -6.51 -6.07
C TYR A 21 -5.11 -6.43 -4.97
N CYS A 22 -6.30 -5.95 -5.31
CA CYS A 22 -7.39 -5.78 -4.34
C CYS A 22 -8.03 -7.10 -3.92
N ASN A 23 -8.18 -8.06 -4.83
CA ASN A 23 -8.97 -9.26 -4.61
C ASN A 23 -8.16 -10.50 -4.24
N ARG A 24 -6.85 -10.48 -4.47
CA ARG A 24 -5.95 -11.60 -4.19
C ARG A 24 -4.79 -11.21 -3.27
N HIS A 25 -4.01 -10.21 -3.65
CA HIS A 25 -2.81 -9.84 -2.90
C HIS A 25 -3.14 -9.27 -1.52
N ILE A 26 -3.99 -8.26 -1.46
CA ILE A 26 -4.33 -7.60 -0.20
C ILE A 26 -5.03 -8.55 0.78
N PRO A 27 -6.02 -9.36 0.37
CA PRO A 27 -6.61 -10.36 1.28
C PRO A 27 -5.58 -11.35 1.83
N MET A 28 -4.64 -11.81 1.01
CA MET A 28 -3.56 -12.70 1.43
C MET A 28 -2.69 -12.02 2.49
N LEU A 29 -2.30 -10.78 2.21
CA LEU A 29 -1.48 -9.96 3.12
C LEU A 29 -2.20 -9.73 4.45
N GLN A 30 -3.48 -9.37 4.42
CA GLN A 30 -4.26 -9.16 5.64
C GLN A 30 -4.36 -10.43 6.48
N LYS A 31 -4.54 -11.57 5.83
CA LYS A 31 -4.60 -12.86 6.53
C LYS A 31 -3.27 -13.17 7.22
N LYS A 32 -2.16 -12.94 6.54
CA LYS A 32 -0.82 -13.22 7.09
C LYS A 32 -0.44 -12.27 8.21
N LEU A 33 -0.72 -10.98 8.05
CA LEU A 33 -0.41 -9.99 9.06
C LEU A 33 -1.37 -10.03 10.26
N GLY A 34 -2.57 -10.54 10.05
CA GLY A 34 -3.56 -10.71 11.12
C GLY A 34 -3.93 -9.41 11.82
N THR A 35 -4.15 -9.50 13.12
CA THR A 35 -4.58 -8.35 13.93
C THR A 35 -3.52 -7.27 14.09
N ALA A 36 -2.27 -7.54 13.71
CA ALA A 36 -1.22 -6.53 13.72
C ALA A 36 -1.51 -5.39 12.74
N CYS A 37 -2.07 -5.72 11.57
CA CYS A 37 -2.48 -4.74 10.59
C CYS A 37 -3.86 -4.20 10.93
N LYS A 38 -3.91 -2.93 11.33
CA LYS A 38 -5.15 -2.31 11.84
C LYS A 38 -6.05 -1.77 10.75
N ARG A 39 -5.48 -1.40 9.61
CA ARG A 39 -6.22 -0.81 8.51
C ARG A 39 -5.44 -0.98 7.22
N VAL A 40 -6.17 -1.09 6.10
CA VAL A 40 -5.62 -1.13 4.75
C VAL A 40 -6.36 -0.09 3.92
N ALA A 41 -5.62 0.62 3.07
CA ALA A 41 -6.19 1.48 2.05
C ALA A 41 -5.46 1.21 0.73
N VAL A 42 -6.20 1.11 -0.36
CA VAL A 42 -5.64 0.95 -1.70
C VAL A 42 -6.16 2.08 -2.56
N GLU A 43 -5.29 2.68 -3.36
CA GLU A 43 -5.62 3.83 -4.19
C GLU A 43 -5.11 3.61 -5.61
N GLU A 44 -5.95 3.97 -6.59
CA GLU A 44 -5.56 3.99 -7.99
C GLU A 44 -5.27 5.44 -8.39
N GLY A 45 -4.15 5.67 -9.05
CA GLY A 45 -3.79 7.01 -9.53
C GLY A 45 -4.70 7.45 -10.64
N LEU A 46 -5.25 8.66 -10.54
CA LEU A 46 -6.16 9.22 -11.55
C LEU A 46 -5.50 10.36 -12.33
N LEU A 47 -4.94 11.33 -11.64
CA LEU A 47 -4.39 12.55 -12.23
C LEU A 47 -3.20 13.03 -11.41
N GLY A 48 -2.32 13.80 -12.06
CA GLY A 48 -1.31 14.60 -11.38
C GLY A 48 -1.89 15.95 -10.96
N ALA A 49 -1.04 16.79 -10.38
CA ALA A 49 -1.45 18.11 -9.89
C ALA A 49 -1.75 19.10 -11.01
N SER A 50 -1.03 19.03 -12.12
CA SER A 50 -1.26 19.92 -13.26
C SER A 50 -2.39 19.40 -14.14
N PRO A 51 -3.22 20.27 -14.73
CA PRO A 51 -4.29 19.85 -15.62
C PRO A 51 -3.77 18.94 -16.75
N GLY A 52 -4.42 17.79 -16.93
CA GLY A 52 -4.05 16.84 -17.97
C GLY A 52 -2.81 16.01 -17.71
N SER A 53 -2.13 16.22 -16.58
CA SER A 53 -0.94 15.42 -16.25
C SER A 53 -1.33 14.03 -15.71
N PRO A 54 -0.53 13.00 -16.00
CA PRO A 54 -0.77 11.67 -15.42
C PRO A 54 -0.41 11.65 -13.95
N PRO A 55 -0.92 10.68 -13.18
CA PRO A 55 -0.52 10.52 -11.79
C PRO A 55 0.95 10.10 -11.69
N ALA A 56 1.62 10.54 -10.64
CA ALA A 56 3.02 10.13 -10.38
C ALA A 56 3.13 8.64 -10.06
N PHE A 57 2.09 8.08 -9.43
CA PHE A 57 2.03 6.68 -9.06
C PHE A 57 0.78 6.06 -9.64
N ALA A 58 0.93 4.87 -10.26
CA ALA A 58 -0.22 4.14 -10.81
C ALA A 58 -1.13 3.62 -9.71
N ALA A 59 -0.53 3.22 -8.58
CA ALA A 59 -1.25 2.69 -7.44
C ALA A 59 -0.50 3.00 -6.16
N MET A 60 -1.23 3.04 -5.05
CA MET A 60 -0.66 3.11 -3.71
C MET A 60 -1.38 2.12 -2.81
N GLY A 61 -0.60 1.43 -1.96
CA GLY A 61 -1.14 0.61 -0.89
C GLY A 61 -0.65 1.17 0.44
N HIS A 62 -1.55 1.25 1.42
CA HIS A 62 -1.22 1.76 2.75
C HIS A 62 -1.67 0.77 3.81
N LEU A 63 -0.75 0.45 4.72
CA LEU A 63 -1.01 -0.46 5.83
C LEU A 63 -0.77 0.30 7.13
N TYR A 64 -1.66 0.13 8.09
CA TYR A 64 -1.56 0.83 9.37
C TYR A 64 -1.29 -0.15 10.51
N PHE A 65 -0.36 0.22 11.39
CA PHE A 65 0.03 -0.56 12.56
C PHE A 65 0.10 0.34 13.78
N THR A 66 -0.04 -0.25 14.97
CA THR A 66 0.01 0.51 16.21
C THR A 66 1.38 1.16 16.41
N CYS A 67 2.47 0.42 16.15
CA CYS A 67 3.83 0.89 16.31
C CYS A 67 4.78 0.18 15.37
N LEU A 68 6.00 0.69 15.29
CA LEU A 68 7.03 0.16 14.40
C LEU A 68 7.38 -1.29 14.72
N GLU A 69 7.51 -1.62 15.99
CA GLU A 69 7.89 -2.96 16.46
C GLU A 69 6.84 -4.00 16.03
N THR A 70 5.57 -3.66 16.16
CA THR A 70 4.47 -4.56 15.74
C THR A 70 4.51 -4.81 14.23
N PHE A 71 4.76 -3.77 13.45
CA PHE A 71 4.93 -3.92 12.00
C PHE A 71 6.12 -4.82 11.68
N GLN A 72 7.28 -4.54 12.26
CA GLN A 72 8.50 -5.28 11.96
C GLN A 72 8.36 -6.77 12.28
N ALA A 73 7.78 -7.09 13.44
CA ALA A 73 7.58 -8.47 13.85
C ALA A 73 6.62 -9.21 12.90
N ALA A 74 5.49 -8.60 12.57
CA ALA A 74 4.49 -9.22 11.70
C ALA A 74 5.00 -9.36 10.26
N PHE A 75 5.63 -8.32 9.73
CA PHE A 75 6.08 -8.33 8.34
C PHE A 75 7.27 -9.27 8.13
N HIS A 76 8.21 -9.29 9.06
CA HIS A 76 9.40 -10.15 8.96
C HIS A 76 9.04 -11.63 8.80
N ALA A 77 8.01 -12.07 9.51
CA ALA A 77 7.57 -13.47 9.44
C ALA A 77 7.02 -13.87 8.06
N HIS A 78 6.56 -12.91 7.24
CA HIS A 78 5.87 -13.18 5.98
C HIS A 78 6.42 -12.43 4.78
N VAL A 79 7.55 -11.74 4.92
CA VAL A 79 8.07 -10.85 3.87
C VAL A 79 8.32 -11.59 2.55
N THR A 80 8.89 -12.79 2.61
CA THR A 80 9.21 -13.56 1.41
C THR A 80 7.95 -13.85 0.58
N GLU A 81 6.89 -14.36 1.22
CA GLU A 81 5.65 -14.70 0.55
C GLU A 81 4.96 -13.46 -0.03
N ILE A 82 4.98 -12.37 0.73
CA ILE A 82 4.37 -11.10 0.31
C ILE A 82 5.09 -10.56 -0.93
N MET A 83 6.42 -10.55 -0.91
CA MET A 83 7.23 -10.01 -2.01
C MET A 83 7.23 -10.92 -3.25
N GLU A 84 7.12 -12.23 -3.08
CA GLU A 84 7.06 -13.18 -4.19
C GLU A 84 5.82 -12.99 -5.06
N ASP A 85 4.75 -12.44 -4.51
CA ASP A 85 3.51 -12.22 -5.24
C ASP A 85 3.54 -10.99 -6.16
N LEU A 86 4.55 -10.14 -6.00
CA LEU A 86 4.66 -8.88 -6.75
C LEU A 86 4.51 -9.03 -8.27
N PRO A 87 5.22 -9.96 -8.94
CA PRO A 87 5.10 -10.08 -10.40
C PRO A 87 3.71 -10.41 -10.91
N ASN A 88 2.83 -10.91 -10.05
CA ASN A 88 1.46 -11.26 -10.44
C ASN A 88 0.58 -10.03 -10.61
N TYR A 89 0.97 -8.86 -10.10
CA TYR A 89 0.16 -7.65 -10.20
C TYR A 89 0.93 -6.42 -10.67
N SER A 90 2.27 -6.45 -10.68
CA SER A 90 3.05 -5.26 -11.07
C SER A 90 4.32 -5.65 -11.80
N ASN A 91 4.67 -4.88 -12.83
CA ASN A 91 5.95 -5.01 -13.52
C ASN A 91 7.02 -4.05 -13.00
N VAL A 92 6.72 -3.29 -11.92
CA VAL A 92 7.69 -2.40 -11.28
C VAL A 92 7.71 -2.65 -9.78
N GLN A 93 8.86 -2.35 -9.16
CA GLN A 93 9.03 -2.42 -7.72
C GLN A 93 8.39 -1.18 -7.09
N PRO A 94 7.71 -1.32 -5.94
CA PRO A 94 7.21 -0.14 -5.24
C PRO A 94 8.33 0.60 -4.52
N THR A 95 8.14 1.90 -4.36
CA THR A 95 8.87 2.68 -3.36
C THR A 95 8.15 2.49 -2.04
N ILE A 96 8.86 2.13 -0.99
CA ILE A 96 8.27 1.86 0.32
C ILE A 96 8.70 2.93 1.30
N GLN A 97 7.74 3.50 2.01
CA GLN A 97 8.01 4.45 3.08
C GLN A 97 7.21 4.11 4.31
N ILE A 98 7.87 4.18 5.47
CA ILE A 98 7.24 3.98 6.77
C ILE A 98 7.16 5.35 7.43
N SER A 99 5.95 5.76 7.83
CA SER A 99 5.70 7.09 8.36
C SER A 99 5.05 7.02 9.74
N ALA A 100 5.40 7.95 10.60
CA ALA A 100 4.62 8.20 11.82
C ALA A 100 3.40 9.04 11.43
N VAL A 101 2.21 8.57 11.80
CA VAL A 101 0.97 9.32 11.53
C VAL A 101 0.88 10.43 12.57
N LYS A 102 0.93 11.68 12.12
CA LYS A 102 0.91 12.85 13.01
C LYS A 102 -0.49 13.41 13.23
N ILE A 103 -1.32 13.33 12.19
CA ILE A 103 -2.72 13.75 12.27
C ILE A 103 -3.55 12.69 11.55
N HIS A 104 -4.54 12.13 12.26
CA HIS A 104 -5.45 11.17 11.70
C HIS A 104 -6.80 11.35 12.39
N ARG A 105 -7.62 12.25 11.85
CA ARG A 105 -8.90 12.59 12.45
C ARG A 105 -9.97 12.77 11.39
N ARG A 106 -11.19 12.54 11.79
CA ARG A 106 -12.35 12.82 10.96
C ARG A 106 -12.74 14.29 11.08
N ARG A 107 -13.40 14.79 10.03
CA ARG A 107 -14.12 16.04 10.10
C ARG A 107 -15.29 15.87 11.07
N ALA A 108 -15.47 16.83 11.98
CA ALA A 108 -16.58 16.79 12.93
C ALA A 108 -17.93 16.86 12.20
N ARG A 109 -18.92 16.15 12.72
CA ARG A 109 -20.30 16.27 12.26
C ARG A 109 -20.94 17.47 12.94
N LEU A 110 -21.70 18.20 12.17
CA LEU A 110 -22.47 19.30 12.68
C LEU A 110 -23.90 18.88 12.93
#